data_4e9febbb9104b5e763c563749b6d633e
#
_entry.id   4e9febbb9104b5e763c563749b6d633e
#
_cell.length_a   1.000
_cell.length_b   1.000
_cell.length_c   1.000
_cell.angle_alpha   90.00
_cell.angle_beta   90.00
_cell.angle_gamma   90.00
#
_symmetry.space_group_name_H-M   'P 1'
#
loop_
_entity.id
_entity.type
_entity.pdbx_description
1 polymer ?
#
loop_
_entity_poly.entity_id
_entity_poly.type
_entity_poly.pdbx_seq_one_letter_code
_entity_poly.pdbx_strand_id
1 'polypeptide(L)'
;MGFFDSVQKFHGQGETPNTYTTEQYGIPSCSLYTEKDPGDLHQKTEIKDDAGRVHYVTKSSMITLFAKTDILDPDGNPVAHIEKRPISLHEKHFITMADGRKFTLSNELLHIIKDVTNIEGLGWQIQGNILGLNFVLFDESGRIIAAIGQKAVSVHDRFSIDLYQPRHEAIVVAIVIALSKMLEARRENDR
;
A
#
# COMPACT_ATOMS: atom_id res chain seq x y z
N MET A 1 -29.34 1.40 2.98
CA MET A 1 -28.13 2.24 3.09
C MET A 1 -27.20 1.83 1.97
N GLY A 2 -27.03 2.72 0.97
CA GLY A 2 -26.35 2.33 -0.27
C GLY A 2 -24.85 2.38 -0.11
N PHE A 3 -24.16 1.56 -0.91
CA PHE A 3 -22.71 1.46 -1.01
C PHE A 3 -22.00 2.83 -1.18
N PHE A 4 -22.67 3.79 -1.83
CA PHE A 4 -22.18 5.17 -2.04
C PHE A 4 -22.13 6.03 -0.77
N ASP A 5 -22.98 5.78 0.21
CA ASP A 5 -22.96 6.51 1.50
C ASP A 5 -21.71 6.19 2.32
N SER A 6 -21.16 5.00 2.14
CA SER A 6 -19.97 4.53 2.84
C SER A 6 -18.69 5.24 2.36
N VAL A 7 -18.60 5.51 1.06
CA VAL A 7 -17.43 6.17 0.44
C VAL A 7 -17.40 7.67 0.77
N GLN A 8 -18.56 8.33 0.87
CA GLN A 8 -18.63 9.75 1.24
C GLN A 8 -18.19 10.00 2.70
N LYS A 9 -18.42 9.07 3.63
CA LYS A 9 -17.93 9.19 5.00
C LYS A 9 -16.41 9.12 5.12
N PHE A 10 -15.73 8.46 4.20
CA PHE A 10 -14.26 8.45 4.15
C PHE A 10 -13.63 9.83 3.88
N HIS A 11 -14.38 10.78 3.33
CA HIS A 11 -13.91 12.13 3.04
C HIS A 11 -14.21 13.16 4.13
N GLY A 12 -14.94 12.79 5.18
CA GLY A 12 -15.43 13.71 6.20
C GLY A 12 -14.92 13.42 7.60
N GLN A 13 -14.02 14.27 8.06
CA GLN A 13 -13.74 14.58 9.46
C GLN A 13 -13.17 13.47 10.36
N GLY A 14 -11.84 13.45 10.52
CA GLY A 14 -11.19 13.14 11.80
C GLY A 14 -11.25 11.71 12.32
N GLU A 15 -12.08 10.84 11.76
CA GLU A 15 -12.15 9.43 12.13
C GLU A 15 -11.10 8.63 11.39
N THR A 16 -10.30 7.87 12.12
CA THR A 16 -9.33 6.99 11.49
C THR A 16 -10.05 5.92 10.67
N PRO A 17 -9.60 5.62 9.44
CA PRO A 17 -10.23 4.60 8.59
C PRO A 17 -10.44 3.27 9.29
N ASN A 18 -9.53 2.94 10.19
CA ASN A 18 -9.53 1.70 10.94
C ASN A 18 -10.75 1.51 11.84
N THR A 19 -11.26 2.57 12.48
CA THR A 19 -12.48 2.49 13.30
C THR A 19 -13.68 2.18 12.42
N TYR A 20 -13.80 2.90 11.30
CA TYR A 20 -14.90 2.72 10.37
C TYR A 20 -14.87 1.35 9.68
N THR A 21 -13.70 0.89 9.23
CA THR A 21 -13.57 -0.43 8.59
C THR A 21 -13.84 -1.57 9.55
N THR A 22 -13.49 -1.44 10.84
CA THR A 22 -13.79 -2.43 11.87
C THR A 22 -15.29 -2.52 12.11
N GLU A 23 -16.01 -1.40 12.15
CA GLU A 23 -17.47 -1.39 12.29
C GLU A 23 -18.17 -2.03 11.08
N GLN A 24 -17.66 -1.81 9.87
CA GLN A 24 -18.27 -2.31 8.64
C GLN A 24 -17.88 -3.74 8.30
N TYR A 25 -16.63 -4.13 8.52
CA TYR A 25 -16.07 -5.40 8.03
C TYR A 25 -15.62 -6.34 9.14
N GLY A 26 -15.76 -5.93 10.41
CA GLY A 26 -15.34 -6.69 11.57
C GLY A 26 -13.86 -6.50 11.90
N ILE A 27 -13.37 -7.29 12.84
CA ILE A 27 -12.00 -7.21 13.34
C ILE A 27 -11.05 -7.83 12.32
N PRO A 28 -9.94 -7.14 11.93
CA PRO A 28 -8.94 -7.71 11.04
C PRO A 28 -8.26 -8.93 11.67
N SER A 29 -7.82 -9.86 10.85
CA SER A 29 -7.10 -11.07 11.30
C SER A 29 -5.73 -10.75 11.88
N CYS A 30 -5.06 -9.73 11.38
CA CYS A 30 -3.81 -9.18 11.88
C CYS A 30 -3.61 -7.75 11.38
N SER A 31 -2.73 -7.01 12.04
CA SER A 31 -2.33 -5.67 11.62
C SER A 31 -0.82 -5.58 11.52
N LEU A 32 -0.35 -4.95 10.43
CA LEU A 32 1.05 -4.64 10.20
C LEU A 32 1.25 -3.12 10.20
N TYR A 33 2.45 -2.69 10.51
CA TYR A 33 2.81 -1.27 10.58
C TYR A 33 4.10 -1.01 9.85
N THR A 34 4.18 0.14 9.18
CA THR A 34 5.43 0.69 8.66
C THR A 34 5.78 1.93 9.46
N GLU A 35 7.02 2.01 9.92
CA GLU A 35 7.58 3.25 10.42
C GLU A 35 8.24 3.99 9.25
N LYS A 36 7.87 5.25 9.09
CA LYS A 36 8.57 6.12 8.16
C LYS A 36 9.82 6.62 8.89
N ASP A 37 10.99 6.18 8.46
CA ASP A 37 12.24 6.80 8.89
C ASP A 37 12.53 8.00 7.97
N PRO A 38 12.42 9.25 8.47
CA PRO A 38 12.61 10.44 7.65
C PRO A 38 14.07 10.69 7.26
N GLY A 39 15.02 9.87 7.71
CA GLY A 39 16.46 10.11 7.57
C GLY A 39 17.25 9.15 6.72
N ASP A 40 16.68 8.05 6.24
CA ASP A 40 17.44 7.03 5.51
C ASP A 40 17.33 7.20 4.00
N LEU A 41 18.34 7.81 3.39
CA LEU A 41 18.49 7.93 1.93
C LEU A 41 18.65 6.58 1.21
N HIS A 42 18.99 5.51 1.92
CA HIS A 42 19.06 4.15 1.40
C HIS A 42 17.83 3.32 1.73
N GLN A 43 16.84 3.94 2.33
CA GLN A 43 15.45 3.54 2.50
C GLN A 43 15.22 2.04 2.74
N LYS A 44 15.76 1.57 3.86
CA LYS A 44 15.32 0.32 4.48
C LYS A 44 14.05 0.62 5.27
N THR A 45 12.93 0.05 4.86
CA THR A 45 11.69 0.13 5.62
C THR A 45 11.41 -1.25 6.23
N GLU A 46 11.13 -1.29 7.53
CA GLU A 46 10.68 -2.50 8.21
C GLU A 46 9.18 -2.47 8.40
N ILE A 47 8.53 -3.60 8.09
CA ILE A 47 7.11 -3.81 8.30
C ILE A 47 6.97 -4.79 9.47
N LYS A 48 6.29 -4.34 10.54
CA LYS A 48 6.21 -5.03 11.83
C LYS A 48 4.76 -5.29 12.21
N ASP A 49 4.54 -6.30 13.04
CA ASP A 49 3.25 -6.52 13.70
C ASP A 49 3.12 -5.71 15.01
N ASP A 50 1.99 -5.84 15.69
CA ASP A 50 1.71 -5.20 16.98
C ASP A 50 2.69 -5.60 18.09
N ALA A 51 3.32 -6.78 17.98
CA ALA A 51 4.33 -7.26 18.92
C ALA A 51 5.75 -6.75 18.59
N GLY A 52 5.90 -5.95 17.52
CA GLY A 52 7.18 -5.43 17.04
C GLY A 52 8.01 -6.44 16.26
N ARG A 53 7.47 -7.60 15.90
CA ARG A 53 8.17 -8.60 15.09
C ARG A 53 8.21 -8.13 13.64
N VAL A 54 9.38 -8.18 13.03
CA VAL A 54 9.57 -7.84 11.62
C VAL A 54 8.99 -8.95 10.75
N HIS A 55 8.08 -8.60 9.85
CA HIS A 55 7.51 -9.49 8.83
C HIS A 55 8.19 -9.31 7.49
N TYR A 56 8.54 -8.05 7.14
CA TYR A 56 9.19 -7.73 5.88
C TYR A 56 10.21 -6.61 6.05
N VAL A 57 11.18 -6.62 5.15
CA VAL A 57 12.20 -5.58 5.02
C VAL A 57 12.28 -5.15 3.57
N THR A 58 12.26 -3.84 3.31
CA THR A 58 12.49 -3.34 1.96
C THR A 58 13.93 -2.93 1.77
N LYS A 59 14.46 -3.16 0.55
CA LYS A 59 15.74 -2.62 0.09
C LYS A 59 15.52 -1.89 -1.22
N SER A 60 15.74 -0.58 -1.22
CA SER A 60 15.64 0.24 -2.42
C SER A 60 17.02 0.58 -2.98
N SER A 61 17.15 0.52 -4.30
CA SER A 61 18.34 0.93 -5.01
C SER A 61 17.96 1.99 -6.04
N MET A 62 18.60 3.16 -5.94
CA MET A 62 18.43 4.28 -6.86
C MET A 62 19.68 4.45 -7.74
N ILE A 63 20.03 3.42 -8.53
CA ILE A 63 21.28 3.47 -9.32
C ILE A 63 21.06 4.05 -10.72
N THR A 64 19.82 4.20 -11.20
CA THR A 64 19.50 4.69 -12.55
C THR A 64 18.08 5.27 -12.63
N LEU A 65 17.67 5.68 -13.86
CA LEU A 65 16.28 6.01 -14.23
C LEU A 65 15.24 4.93 -13.84
N PHE A 66 15.72 3.74 -13.47
CA PHE A 66 14.93 2.59 -13.06
C PHE A 66 15.14 2.34 -11.56
N ALA A 67 14.30 2.94 -10.73
CA ALA A 67 14.30 2.62 -9.30
C ALA A 67 13.79 1.19 -9.09
N LYS A 68 14.50 0.43 -8.26
CA LYS A 68 14.15 -0.94 -7.89
C LYS A 68 13.98 -1.03 -6.39
N THR A 69 12.99 -1.78 -5.96
CA THR A 69 12.76 -2.08 -4.54
C THR A 69 12.51 -3.58 -4.40
N ASP A 70 13.31 -4.22 -3.58
CA ASP A 70 13.10 -5.60 -3.17
C ASP A 70 12.40 -5.65 -1.81
N ILE A 71 11.41 -6.51 -1.69
CA ILE A 71 10.76 -6.85 -0.43
C ILE A 71 11.25 -8.24 -0.05
N LEU A 72 11.82 -8.34 1.13
CA LEU A 72 12.41 -9.56 1.69
C LEU A 72 11.64 -9.97 2.96
N ASP A 73 11.63 -11.26 3.24
CA ASP A 73 11.25 -11.76 4.55
C ASP A 73 12.35 -11.50 5.60
N PRO A 74 12.13 -11.77 6.90
CA PRO A 74 13.15 -11.57 7.95
C PRO A 74 14.43 -12.37 7.75
N ASP A 75 14.36 -13.50 7.06
CA ASP A 75 15.50 -14.37 6.76
C ASP A 75 16.29 -13.91 5.53
N GLY A 76 15.79 -12.88 4.82
CA GLY A 76 16.41 -12.30 3.64
C GLY A 76 15.98 -12.95 2.33
N ASN A 77 14.98 -13.84 2.32
CA ASN A 77 14.47 -14.42 1.10
C ASN A 77 13.61 -13.42 0.32
N PRO A 78 13.67 -13.40 -1.02
CA PRO A 78 12.85 -12.54 -1.84
C PRO A 78 11.36 -12.87 -1.70
N VAL A 79 10.53 -11.84 -1.47
CA VAL A 79 9.07 -11.92 -1.42
C VAL A 79 8.45 -11.25 -2.64
N ALA A 80 8.95 -10.05 -2.98
CA ALA A 80 8.52 -9.32 -4.17
C ALA A 80 9.64 -8.41 -4.69
N HIS A 81 9.59 -8.14 -5.99
CA HIS A 81 10.42 -7.17 -6.68
C HIS A 81 9.54 -6.12 -7.34
N ILE A 82 9.83 -4.85 -7.08
CA ILE A 82 9.15 -3.69 -7.65
C ILE A 82 10.12 -2.95 -8.55
N GLU A 83 9.77 -2.78 -9.81
CA GLU A 83 10.58 -2.05 -10.79
C GLU A 83 9.76 -0.88 -11.37
N LYS A 84 10.29 0.33 -11.20
CA LYS A 84 9.76 1.53 -11.84
C LYS A 84 10.27 1.61 -13.28
N ARG A 85 9.38 1.73 -14.25
CA ARG A 85 9.74 1.95 -15.65
C ARG A 85 9.02 3.19 -16.21
N PRO A 86 9.75 4.16 -16.76
CA PRO A 86 9.14 5.24 -17.52
C PRO A 86 8.65 4.65 -18.86
N ILE A 87 7.34 4.47 -18.99
CA ILE A 87 6.73 4.04 -20.24
C ILE A 87 5.92 5.20 -20.79
N SER A 88 6.46 5.91 -21.81
CA SER A 88 5.85 7.09 -22.43
C SER A 88 5.57 8.24 -21.44
N LEU A 89 4.36 8.79 -21.43
CA LEU A 89 3.94 9.89 -20.54
C LEU A 89 3.51 9.41 -19.14
N HIS A 90 3.43 8.10 -18.92
CA HIS A 90 2.93 7.52 -17.67
C HIS A 90 3.99 6.62 -17.04
N GLU A 91 4.27 6.88 -15.78
CA GLU A 91 5.15 6.07 -14.96
C GLU A 91 4.40 4.82 -14.48
N LYS A 92 4.98 3.64 -14.69
CA LYS A 92 4.43 2.37 -14.24
C LYS A 92 5.39 1.65 -13.29
N HIS A 93 4.82 1.07 -12.23
CA HIS A 93 5.51 0.19 -11.31
C HIS A 93 5.08 -1.25 -11.61
N PHE A 94 6.05 -2.08 -12.02
CA PHE A 94 5.85 -3.50 -12.28
C PHE A 94 6.24 -4.29 -11.03
N ILE A 95 5.30 -5.07 -10.52
CA ILE A 95 5.50 -5.88 -9.34
C ILE A 95 5.56 -7.34 -9.77
N THR A 96 6.60 -8.04 -9.34
CA THR A 96 6.77 -9.48 -9.52
C THR A 96 6.91 -10.12 -8.15
N MET A 97 5.97 -11.00 -7.79
CA MET A 97 6.01 -11.76 -6.55
C MET A 97 6.93 -12.98 -6.68
N ALA A 98 7.46 -13.48 -5.58
CA ALA A 98 8.31 -14.67 -5.56
C ALA A 98 7.59 -15.94 -6.05
N ASP A 99 6.25 -16.01 -5.92
CA ASP A 99 5.43 -17.09 -6.44
C ASP A 99 5.11 -16.98 -7.95
N GLY A 100 5.68 -15.97 -8.63
CA GLY A 100 5.52 -15.75 -10.06
C GLY A 100 4.33 -14.87 -10.47
N ARG A 101 3.45 -14.47 -9.55
CA ARG A 101 2.37 -13.53 -9.84
C ARG A 101 2.95 -12.17 -10.23
N LYS A 102 2.31 -11.50 -11.19
CA LYS A 102 2.73 -10.19 -11.68
C LYS A 102 1.54 -9.25 -11.79
N PHE A 103 1.75 -8.01 -11.40
CA PHE A 103 0.75 -6.96 -11.55
C PHE A 103 1.40 -5.59 -11.70
N THR A 104 0.62 -4.60 -12.09
CA THR A 104 1.11 -3.25 -12.41
C THR A 104 0.31 -2.19 -11.68
N LEU A 105 1.01 -1.20 -11.15
CA LEU A 105 0.43 0.04 -10.66
C LEU A 105 0.89 1.20 -11.55
N SER A 106 -0.05 2.04 -11.95
CA SER A 106 0.21 3.21 -12.82
C SER A 106 0.07 4.50 -12.02
N ASN A 107 0.85 5.53 -12.36
CA ASN A 107 0.69 6.88 -11.80
C ASN A 107 -0.69 7.48 -12.08
N GLU A 108 -1.42 6.98 -13.07
CA GLU A 108 -2.81 7.36 -13.29
C GLU A 108 -3.68 7.11 -12.06
N LEU A 109 -3.35 6.09 -11.24
CA LEU A 109 -4.01 5.82 -9.97
C LEU A 109 -3.99 7.03 -9.03
N LEU A 110 -2.94 7.86 -9.10
CA LEU A 110 -2.78 9.04 -8.26
C LEU A 110 -3.56 10.26 -8.78
N HIS A 111 -3.99 10.24 -10.04
CA HIS A 111 -4.72 11.33 -10.69
C HIS A 111 -6.22 11.07 -10.81
N ILE A 112 -6.64 9.85 -10.55
CA ILE A 112 -8.03 9.45 -10.69
C ILE A 112 -8.77 9.85 -9.41
N ILE A 113 -9.61 10.88 -9.52
CA ILE A 113 -10.63 11.22 -8.51
C ILE A 113 -11.82 10.25 -8.70
N LYS A 114 -11.54 8.95 -8.80
CA LYS A 114 -12.56 7.91 -8.84
C LYS A 114 -12.55 7.19 -7.51
N ASP A 115 -13.73 6.94 -6.99
CA ASP A 115 -13.91 6.21 -5.74
C ASP A 115 -13.43 4.75 -5.81
N VAL A 116 -13.25 4.22 -7.02
CA VAL A 116 -12.84 2.82 -7.28
C VAL A 116 -11.86 2.73 -8.42
N THR A 117 -10.74 2.04 -8.20
CA THR A 117 -9.71 1.79 -9.20
C THR A 117 -9.32 0.32 -9.23
N ASN A 118 -9.19 -0.25 -10.42
CA ASN A 118 -8.75 -1.64 -10.60
C ASN A 118 -7.23 -1.74 -10.66
N ILE A 119 -6.67 -2.80 -10.07
CA ILE A 119 -5.26 -3.16 -10.18
C ILE A 119 -5.07 -4.08 -11.37
N GLU A 120 -4.31 -3.63 -12.36
CA GLU A 120 -4.02 -4.40 -13.58
C GLU A 120 -3.24 -5.68 -13.23
N GLY A 121 -3.78 -6.83 -13.59
CA GLY A 121 -3.17 -8.15 -13.37
C GLY A 121 -3.60 -8.87 -12.10
N LEU A 122 -4.36 -8.21 -11.19
CA LEU A 122 -4.88 -8.87 -9.98
C LEU A 122 -6.40 -9.04 -9.97
N GLY A 123 -7.14 -8.25 -10.76
CA GLY A 123 -8.60 -8.17 -10.65
C GLY A 123 -9.09 -7.52 -9.34
N TRP A 124 -8.19 -6.97 -8.53
CA TRP A 124 -8.51 -6.33 -7.27
C TRP A 124 -8.88 -4.87 -7.47
N GLN A 125 -9.61 -4.33 -6.50
CA GLN A 125 -10.04 -2.93 -6.50
C GLN A 125 -9.47 -2.19 -5.30
N ILE A 126 -9.05 -0.95 -5.55
CA ILE A 126 -8.70 0.03 -4.52
C ILE A 126 -9.86 1.01 -4.40
N GLN A 127 -10.32 1.28 -3.19
CA GLN A 127 -11.34 2.28 -2.89
C GLN A 127 -10.86 3.21 -1.78
N GLY A 128 -10.93 4.52 -1.99
CA GLY A 128 -10.58 5.54 -1.02
C GLY A 128 -9.48 6.49 -1.49
N ASN A 129 -8.86 7.18 -0.55
CA ASN A 129 -7.84 8.20 -0.82
C ASN A 129 -6.44 7.60 -0.93
N ILE A 130 -6.01 7.27 -2.15
CA ILE A 130 -4.67 6.71 -2.40
C ILE A 130 -3.58 7.73 -2.07
N LEU A 131 -3.78 9.03 -2.36
CA LEU A 131 -2.81 10.09 -2.08
C LEU A 131 -2.51 10.25 -0.60
N GLY A 132 -3.51 10.02 0.25
CA GLY A 132 -3.36 10.03 1.69
C GLY A 132 -2.96 8.68 2.28
N LEU A 133 -2.72 7.64 1.47
CA LEU A 133 -2.57 6.25 1.90
C LEU A 133 -3.68 5.82 2.87
N ASN A 134 -4.91 6.11 2.46
CA ASN A 134 -6.10 5.86 3.24
C ASN A 134 -7.15 5.20 2.33
N PHE A 135 -7.08 3.88 2.18
CA PHE A 135 -7.87 3.13 1.23
C PHE A 135 -8.12 1.69 1.67
N VAL A 136 -9.05 1.05 1.00
CA VAL A 136 -9.42 -0.36 1.21
C VAL A 136 -9.18 -1.13 -0.07
N LEU A 137 -8.72 -2.36 0.08
CA LEU A 137 -8.52 -3.33 -1.01
C LEU A 137 -9.62 -4.38 -0.98
N PHE A 138 -10.20 -4.65 -2.16
CA PHE A 138 -11.20 -5.69 -2.37
C PHE A 138 -10.73 -6.68 -3.43
N ASP A 139 -11.12 -7.95 -3.28
CA ASP A 139 -10.92 -8.98 -4.30
C ASP A 139 -11.97 -8.87 -5.42
N GLU A 140 -11.83 -9.69 -6.47
CA GLU A 140 -12.75 -9.74 -7.63
C GLU A 140 -14.22 -10.00 -7.24
N SER A 141 -14.45 -10.64 -6.09
CA SER A 141 -15.81 -10.90 -5.58
C SER A 141 -16.35 -9.79 -4.66
N GLY A 142 -15.59 -8.69 -4.52
CA GLY A 142 -15.96 -7.56 -3.66
C GLY A 142 -15.78 -7.81 -2.17
N ARG A 143 -15.03 -8.86 -1.77
CA ARG A 143 -14.70 -9.12 -0.37
C ARG A 143 -13.48 -8.31 0.02
N ILE A 144 -13.51 -7.75 1.23
CA ILE A 144 -12.38 -7.00 1.77
C ILE A 144 -11.13 -7.89 1.91
N ILE A 145 -10.00 -7.37 1.48
CA ILE A 145 -8.68 -8.00 1.66
C ILE A 145 -7.92 -7.29 2.77
N ALA A 146 -7.83 -5.97 2.68
CA ALA A 146 -7.11 -5.15 3.65
C ALA A 146 -7.65 -3.71 3.70
N ALA A 147 -7.45 -3.05 4.83
CA ALA A 147 -7.63 -1.62 4.98
C ALA A 147 -6.30 -0.97 5.34
N ILE A 148 -5.95 0.10 4.65
CA ILE A 148 -4.71 0.85 4.83
C ILE A 148 -5.07 2.24 5.35
N GLY A 149 -4.36 2.70 6.39
CA GLY A 149 -4.61 4.00 6.98
C GLY A 149 -3.43 4.57 7.75
N GLN A 150 -3.45 5.88 7.97
CA GLN A 150 -2.54 6.53 8.91
C GLN A 150 -3.09 6.40 10.33
N LYS A 151 -2.30 5.85 11.23
CA LYS A 151 -2.58 5.94 12.67
C LYS A 151 -1.82 7.13 13.26
N ALA A 152 -2.56 8.13 13.73
CA ALA A 152 -2.02 9.24 14.50
C ALA A 152 -1.71 8.79 15.94
N VAL A 153 -0.74 7.89 16.13
CA VAL A 153 -0.45 7.32 17.45
C VAL A 153 0.84 7.85 18.09
N SER A 154 1.67 8.60 17.37
CA SER A 154 2.88 9.22 17.92
C SER A 154 3.52 10.22 16.97
N VAL A 155 4.62 10.84 17.39
CA VAL A 155 5.44 11.80 16.66
C VAL A 155 5.91 11.32 15.27
N HIS A 156 5.72 10.04 14.92
CA HIS A 156 6.08 9.44 13.66
C HIS A 156 4.81 8.96 12.93
N ASP A 157 4.62 9.39 11.70
CA ASP A 157 3.55 8.93 10.80
C ASP A 157 3.70 7.42 10.56
N ARG A 158 2.85 6.63 11.21
CA ARG A 158 2.77 5.19 10.99
C ARG A 158 1.62 4.87 10.06
N PHE A 159 1.89 4.02 9.07
CA PHE A 159 0.82 3.41 8.27
C PHE A 159 0.47 2.06 8.88
N SER A 160 -0.83 1.82 9.03
CA SER A 160 -1.34 0.50 9.38
C SER A 160 -1.87 -0.22 8.15
N ILE A 161 -1.66 -1.51 8.11
CA ILE A 161 -2.19 -2.44 7.13
C ILE A 161 -3.01 -3.46 7.92
N ASP A 162 -4.32 -3.26 7.98
CA ASP A 162 -5.24 -4.17 8.66
C ASP A 162 -5.69 -5.24 7.68
N LEU A 163 -5.28 -6.49 7.90
CA LEU A 163 -5.50 -7.62 7.01
C LEU A 163 -6.73 -8.43 7.42
N TYR A 164 -7.67 -8.58 6.49
CA TYR A 164 -8.86 -9.43 6.64
C TYR A 164 -8.66 -10.80 5.99
N GLN A 165 -7.78 -10.87 4.97
CA GLN A 165 -7.40 -12.10 4.30
C GLN A 165 -5.87 -12.32 4.37
N PRO A 166 -5.33 -12.95 5.45
CA PRO A 166 -3.88 -13.08 5.67
C PRO A 166 -3.12 -13.78 4.55
N ARG A 167 -3.78 -14.67 3.80
CA ARG A 167 -3.18 -15.34 2.63
C ARG A 167 -2.68 -14.36 1.55
N HIS A 168 -3.13 -13.12 1.58
CA HIS A 168 -2.77 -12.08 0.63
C HIS A 168 -1.78 -11.06 1.20
N GLU A 169 -1.28 -11.28 2.43
CA GLU A 169 -0.40 -10.35 3.15
C GLU A 169 0.75 -9.82 2.29
N ALA A 170 1.52 -10.70 1.66
CA ALA A 170 2.67 -10.33 0.85
C ALA A 170 2.30 -9.41 -0.34
N ILE A 171 1.17 -9.68 -1.03
CA ILE A 171 0.70 -8.83 -2.13
C ILE A 171 0.25 -7.47 -1.61
N VAL A 172 -0.49 -7.44 -0.50
CA VAL A 172 -0.95 -6.19 0.11
C VAL A 172 0.25 -5.32 0.49
N VAL A 173 1.26 -5.90 1.12
CA VAL A 173 2.51 -5.21 1.46
C VAL A 173 3.19 -4.66 0.20
N ALA A 174 3.28 -5.45 -0.87
CA ALA A 174 3.89 -5.02 -2.13
C ALA A 174 3.12 -3.83 -2.77
N ILE A 175 1.77 -3.84 -2.72
CA ILE A 175 0.93 -2.73 -3.17
C ILE A 175 1.22 -1.46 -2.35
N VAL A 176 1.22 -1.57 -1.02
CA VAL A 176 1.44 -0.42 -0.12
C VAL A 176 2.82 0.19 -0.34
N ILE A 177 3.87 -0.63 -0.42
CA ILE A 177 5.23 -0.16 -0.67
C ILE A 177 5.34 0.52 -2.05
N ALA A 178 4.76 -0.08 -3.11
CA ALA A 178 4.79 0.52 -4.44
C ALA A 178 4.07 1.88 -4.46
N LEU A 179 2.88 1.98 -3.86
CA LEU A 179 2.14 3.24 -3.77
C LEU A 179 2.90 4.29 -2.94
N SER A 180 3.53 3.91 -1.83
CA SER A 180 4.36 4.82 -1.04
C SER A 180 5.51 5.39 -1.87
N LYS A 181 6.19 4.56 -2.69
CA LYS A 181 7.27 5.01 -3.59
C LYS A 181 6.76 5.95 -4.68
N MET A 182 5.59 5.68 -5.25
CA MET A 182 4.96 6.57 -6.23
C MET A 182 4.65 7.95 -5.62
N LEU A 183 4.16 7.98 -4.38
CA LEU A 183 3.85 9.22 -3.67
C LEU A 183 5.11 10.02 -3.29
N GLU A 184 6.18 9.34 -2.88
CA GLU A 184 7.48 9.98 -2.61
C GLU A 184 8.03 10.65 -3.87
N ALA A 185 8.09 9.92 -5.01
CA ALA A 185 8.56 10.43 -6.28
C ALA A 185 7.75 11.66 -6.75
N ARG A 186 6.42 11.64 -6.54
CA ARG A 186 5.57 12.79 -6.84
C ARG A 186 5.92 14.01 -5.99
N ARG A 187 6.10 13.84 -4.69
CA ARG A 187 6.48 14.95 -3.77
C ARG A 187 7.83 15.56 -4.12
N GLU A 188 8.77 14.76 -4.63
CA GLU A 188 10.08 15.25 -5.08
C GLU A 188 9.97 16.06 -6.37
N ASN A 189 9.07 15.68 -7.28
CA ASN A 189 8.86 16.38 -8.56
C ASN A 189 8.07 17.71 -8.39
N ASP A 190 7.28 17.83 -7.32
CA ASP A 190 6.46 19.00 -7.01
C ASP A 190 7.25 20.09 -6.22
N ARG A 191 8.53 19.85 -5.88
CA ARG A 191 9.43 20.78 -5.19
C ARG A 191 10.36 21.51 -6.16
#